data_b1875abe023b1a937b8deddba46fc39d
#
_entry.id   b1875abe023b1a937b8deddba46fc39d
#
_cell.length_a   1.000
_cell.length_b   1.000
_cell.length_c   1.000
_cell.angle_alpha   90.00
_cell.angle_beta   90.00
_cell.angle_gamma   90.00
#
_symmetry.space_group_name_H-M   'P 1'
#
loop_
_entity.id
_entity.type
_entity.pdbx_description
1 polymer ?
#
loop_
_entity_poly.entity_id
_entity_poly.type
_entity_poly.pdbx_seq_one_letter_code
_entity_poly.pdbx_strand_id
1 'polypeptide(L)'
;MLSQLPMISKLLFVILILFILQALGGYYQVKNYRATVREIHKLGNVGIGQKKGKFFNGNIVMVASDSDGIIKGVVILDGITFLSKFHSVDEFLGKPLVGSSIYSFLEVTDGFDKKERKQYMGWIRAFEALRTRFEAQEDSAELEDAENIEEV
;
A
#
# COMPACT_ATOMS: atom_id res chain seq x y z
N MET A 1 -26.63 -17.52 -35.45
CA MET A 1 -27.37 -17.83 -34.21
C MET A 1 -27.79 -16.58 -33.43
N LEU A 2 -26.92 -15.59 -33.24
CA LEU A 2 -27.21 -14.34 -32.50
C LEU A 2 -28.20 -13.39 -33.20
N SER A 3 -28.35 -13.48 -34.51
CA SER A 3 -29.25 -12.62 -35.31
C SER A 3 -30.74 -12.90 -35.12
N GLN A 4 -31.10 -14.08 -34.63
CA GLN A 4 -32.49 -14.53 -34.44
C GLN A 4 -33.02 -14.28 -33.01
N LEU A 5 -32.16 -13.79 -32.08
CA LEU A 5 -32.59 -13.54 -30.72
C LEU A 5 -33.32 -12.18 -30.60
N PRO A 6 -34.37 -12.08 -29.77
CA PRO A 6 -35.01 -10.82 -29.48
C PRO A 6 -34.01 -9.81 -28.89
N MET A 7 -34.23 -8.52 -29.13
CA MET A 7 -33.32 -7.44 -28.76
C MET A 7 -32.88 -7.49 -27.28
N ILE A 8 -33.83 -7.87 -26.42
CA ILE A 8 -33.60 -8.03 -24.95
C ILE A 8 -32.56 -9.12 -24.67
N SER A 9 -32.64 -10.27 -25.35
CA SER A 9 -31.68 -11.36 -25.13
C SER A 9 -30.27 -10.99 -25.59
N LYS A 10 -30.15 -10.21 -26.66
CA LYS A 10 -28.84 -9.68 -27.10
C LYS A 10 -28.24 -8.73 -26.07
N LEU A 11 -29.07 -7.86 -25.50
CA LEU A 11 -28.66 -6.93 -24.45
C LEU A 11 -28.18 -7.66 -23.19
N LEU A 12 -28.96 -8.66 -22.74
CA LEU A 12 -28.59 -9.51 -21.60
C LEU A 12 -27.26 -10.26 -21.83
N PHE A 13 -27.04 -10.75 -23.04
CA PHE A 13 -25.81 -11.43 -23.39
C PHE A 13 -24.60 -10.48 -23.34
N VAL A 14 -24.73 -9.25 -23.84
CA VAL A 14 -23.68 -8.23 -23.74
C VAL A 14 -23.38 -7.87 -22.28
N ILE A 15 -24.41 -7.68 -21.46
CA ILE A 15 -24.26 -7.41 -20.02
C ILE A 15 -23.52 -8.59 -19.34
N LEU A 16 -23.88 -9.83 -19.64
CA LEU A 16 -23.21 -11.01 -19.09
C LEU A 16 -21.73 -11.04 -19.44
N ILE A 17 -21.37 -10.76 -20.69
CA ILE A 17 -19.95 -10.67 -21.12
C ILE A 17 -19.22 -9.57 -20.34
N LEU A 18 -19.82 -8.41 -20.17
CA LEU A 18 -19.22 -7.32 -19.41
C LEU A 18 -18.99 -7.71 -17.95
N PHE A 19 -19.92 -8.41 -17.30
CA PHE A 19 -19.73 -8.93 -15.96
C PHE A 19 -18.57 -9.93 -15.85
N ILE A 20 -18.44 -10.83 -16.82
CA ILE A 20 -17.32 -11.79 -16.87
C ILE A 20 -16.00 -11.05 -17.02
N LEU A 21 -15.91 -10.07 -17.90
CA LEU A 21 -14.70 -9.26 -18.10
C LEU A 21 -14.33 -8.46 -16.84
N GLN A 22 -15.32 -7.89 -16.14
CA GLN A 22 -15.10 -7.21 -14.86
C GLN A 22 -14.60 -8.17 -13.78
N ALA A 23 -15.18 -9.35 -13.66
CA ALA A 23 -14.76 -10.38 -12.70
C ALA A 23 -13.32 -10.83 -12.96
N LEU A 24 -12.96 -11.08 -14.22
CA LEU A 24 -11.60 -11.44 -14.62
C LEU A 24 -10.60 -10.30 -14.31
N GLY A 25 -10.95 -9.06 -14.67
CA GLY A 25 -10.12 -7.88 -14.36
C GLY A 25 -9.87 -7.73 -12.86
N GLY A 26 -10.91 -7.86 -12.04
CA GLY A 26 -10.80 -7.83 -10.58
C GLY A 26 -9.93 -8.96 -10.03
N TYR A 27 -10.09 -10.18 -10.54
CA TYR A 27 -9.25 -11.32 -10.13
C TYR A 27 -7.76 -11.08 -10.40
N TYR A 28 -7.40 -10.60 -11.60
CA TYR A 28 -6.01 -10.30 -11.94
C TYR A 28 -5.43 -9.18 -11.06
N GLN A 29 -6.21 -8.15 -10.77
CA GLN A 29 -5.79 -7.06 -9.91
C GLN A 29 -5.48 -7.55 -8.47
N VAL A 30 -6.38 -8.35 -7.88
CA VAL A 30 -6.18 -8.93 -6.55
C VAL A 30 -4.98 -9.87 -6.53
N LYS A 31 -4.78 -10.67 -7.58
CA LYS A 31 -3.62 -11.55 -7.70
C LYS A 31 -2.31 -10.77 -7.71
N ASN A 32 -2.22 -9.71 -8.50
CA ASN A 32 -1.04 -8.84 -8.57
C ASN A 32 -0.78 -8.13 -7.24
N TYR A 33 -1.83 -7.61 -6.59
CA TYR A 33 -1.73 -7.00 -5.27
C TYR A 33 -1.14 -7.99 -4.23
N ARG A 34 -1.71 -9.19 -4.15
CA ARG A 34 -1.24 -10.23 -3.21
C ARG A 34 0.21 -10.65 -3.47
N ALA A 35 0.61 -10.75 -4.73
CA ALA A 35 1.99 -11.06 -5.09
C ALA A 35 2.94 -9.97 -4.60
N THR A 36 2.63 -8.70 -4.87
CA THR A 36 3.44 -7.55 -4.43
C THR A 36 3.53 -7.46 -2.91
N VAL A 37 2.40 -7.61 -2.20
CA VAL A 37 2.38 -7.62 -0.73
C VAL A 37 3.29 -8.74 -0.19
N ARG A 38 3.24 -9.93 -0.77
CA ARG A 38 4.09 -11.05 -0.36
C ARG A 38 5.58 -10.79 -0.60
N GLU A 39 5.91 -10.19 -1.72
CA GLU A 39 7.30 -9.83 -2.07
C GLU A 39 7.85 -8.76 -1.11
N ILE A 40 7.09 -7.69 -0.87
CA ILE A 40 7.52 -6.61 0.00
C ILE A 40 7.64 -7.05 1.46
N HIS A 41 6.78 -7.97 1.92
CA HIS A 41 6.86 -8.55 3.27
C HIS A 41 8.11 -9.41 3.50
N LYS A 42 8.73 -9.95 2.45
CA LYS A 42 10.02 -10.66 2.57
C LYS A 42 11.18 -9.73 2.96
N LEU A 43 11.03 -8.44 2.73
CA LEU A 43 12.05 -7.44 3.03
C LEU A 43 12.05 -6.97 4.49
N GLY A 44 11.00 -7.29 5.25
CA GLY A 44 10.88 -6.93 6.66
C GLY A 44 9.50 -6.45 7.07
N ASN A 45 9.44 -5.51 8.01
CA ASN A 45 8.21 -4.88 8.46
C ASN A 45 7.65 -3.97 7.37
N VAL A 46 6.35 -4.04 7.11
CA VAL A 46 5.70 -3.28 6.04
C VAL A 46 4.70 -2.30 6.60
N GLY A 47 4.86 -1.03 6.23
CA GLY A 47 3.86 0.01 6.39
C GLY A 47 3.13 0.25 5.08
N ILE A 48 1.81 0.31 5.14
CA ILE A 48 0.95 0.54 3.98
C ILE A 48 0.18 1.83 4.19
N GLY A 49 0.33 2.76 3.25
CA GLY A 49 -0.40 4.01 3.23
C GLY A 49 -1.23 4.15 1.97
N GLN A 50 -2.44 4.64 2.11
CA GLN A 50 -3.34 4.91 0.99
C GLN A 50 -3.77 6.37 0.97
N LYS A 51 -3.69 6.98 -0.20
CA LYS A 51 -4.33 8.26 -0.50
C LYS A 51 -5.57 7.97 -1.34
N LYS A 52 -6.73 8.35 -0.83
CA LYS A 52 -7.97 8.34 -1.63
C LYS A 52 -7.96 9.54 -2.57
N GLY A 53 -8.09 9.31 -3.86
CA GLY A 53 -8.22 10.34 -4.88
C GLY A 53 -9.59 10.31 -5.54
N LYS A 54 -9.99 11.44 -6.11
CA LYS A 54 -11.11 11.46 -7.05
C LYS A 54 -10.58 10.95 -8.39
N PHE A 55 -11.25 9.95 -8.97
CA PHE A 55 -10.91 9.30 -10.25
C PHE A 55 -9.51 8.65 -10.28
N PHE A 56 -8.46 9.35 -10.66
CA PHE A 56 -7.13 8.77 -10.93
C PHE A 56 -6.02 9.26 -9.98
N ASN A 57 -6.33 10.12 -9.02
CA ASN A 57 -5.34 10.74 -8.13
C ASN A 57 -5.10 9.99 -6.81
N GLY A 58 -5.55 8.74 -6.71
CA GLY A 58 -5.26 7.89 -5.57
C GLY A 58 -3.94 7.14 -5.74
N ASN A 59 -3.29 6.80 -4.64
CA ASN A 59 -2.15 5.91 -4.64
C ASN A 59 -2.15 5.00 -3.41
N ILE A 60 -1.43 3.89 -3.53
CA ILE A 60 -1.09 3.00 -2.42
C ILE A 60 0.42 2.93 -2.35
N VAL A 61 0.99 3.26 -1.21
CA VAL A 61 2.43 3.20 -0.94
C VAL A 61 2.68 2.09 0.06
N MET A 62 3.64 1.22 -0.22
CA MET A 62 4.11 0.18 0.67
C MET A 62 5.59 0.38 0.92
N VAL A 63 5.97 0.56 2.17
CA VAL A 63 7.35 0.73 2.61
C VAL A 63 7.74 -0.46 3.45
N ALA A 64 8.81 -1.14 3.08
CA ALA A 64 9.42 -2.21 3.89
C ALA A 64 10.67 -1.69 4.60
N SER A 65 10.79 -2.01 5.88
CA SER A 65 11.97 -1.68 6.68
C SER A 65 12.40 -2.86 7.54
N ASP A 66 13.66 -2.84 7.98
CA ASP A 66 14.12 -3.74 9.04
C ASP A 66 13.60 -3.30 10.43
N SER A 67 14.04 -4.01 11.47
CA SER A 67 13.70 -3.71 12.88
C SER A 67 14.19 -2.33 13.35
N ASP A 68 15.23 -1.81 12.74
CA ASP A 68 15.82 -0.52 13.09
C ASP A 68 15.16 0.65 12.33
N GLY A 69 14.15 0.36 11.52
CA GLY A 69 13.45 1.35 10.71
C GLY A 69 14.20 1.77 9.45
N ILE A 70 15.23 1.01 9.03
CA ILE A 70 15.95 1.28 7.79
C ILE A 70 15.17 0.69 6.61
N ILE A 71 14.86 1.52 5.63
CA ILE A 71 14.07 1.16 4.46
C ILE A 71 14.83 0.17 3.57
N LYS A 72 14.20 -0.95 3.26
CA LYS A 72 14.74 -2.01 2.38
C LYS A 72 14.11 -2.02 1.00
N GLY A 73 12.94 -1.45 0.86
CA GLY A 73 12.25 -1.34 -0.42
C GLY A 73 10.94 -0.58 -0.31
N VAL A 74 10.57 0.04 -1.42
CA VAL A 74 9.32 0.78 -1.52
C VAL A 74 8.66 0.46 -2.85
N VAL A 75 7.36 0.22 -2.82
CA VAL A 75 6.54 0.06 -4.01
C VAL A 75 5.33 0.96 -3.93
N ILE A 76 4.94 1.50 -5.08
CA ILE A 76 3.78 2.37 -5.20
C ILE A 76 2.85 1.88 -6.30
N LEU A 77 1.57 1.98 -6.06
CA LEU A 77 0.51 1.82 -7.05
C LEU A 77 -0.11 3.18 -7.30
N ASP A 78 0.12 3.73 -8.46
CA ASP A 78 -0.49 4.99 -8.89
C ASP A 78 -1.74 4.73 -9.73
N GLY A 79 -2.80 5.47 -9.41
CA GLY A 79 -4.10 5.32 -10.04
C GLY A 79 -4.92 4.16 -9.48
N ILE A 80 -6.23 4.18 -9.79
CA ILE A 80 -7.19 3.15 -9.35
C ILE A 80 -7.85 2.54 -10.58
N THR A 81 -7.06 2.10 -11.54
CA THR A 81 -7.55 1.37 -12.70
C THR A 81 -7.14 -0.09 -12.60
N PHE A 82 -7.95 -0.97 -13.20
CA PHE A 82 -7.63 -2.40 -13.27
C PHE A 82 -6.31 -2.70 -14.02
N LEU A 83 -5.77 -1.73 -14.74
CA LEU A 83 -4.48 -1.81 -15.44
C LEU A 83 -3.30 -1.29 -14.62
N SER A 84 -3.56 -0.65 -13.47
CA SER A 84 -2.48 -0.12 -12.61
C SER A 84 -1.67 -1.26 -12.00
N LYS A 85 -0.34 -1.11 -12.01
CA LYS A 85 0.61 -2.08 -11.44
C LYS A 85 1.48 -1.39 -10.41
N PHE A 86 1.93 -2.16 -9.42
CA PHE A 86 2.95 -1.70 -8.50
C PHE A 86 4.29 -1.55 -9.22
N HIS A 87 5.00 -0.49 -8.91
CA HIS A 87 6.37 -0.28 -9.35
C HIS A 87 7.24 0.14 -8.16
N SER A 88 8.52 -0.18 -8.23
CA SER A 88 9.51 0.22 -7.23
C SER A 88 9.81 1.70 -7.34
N VAL A 89 10.05 2.33 -6.20
CA VAL A 89 10.46 3.73 -6.12
C VAL A 89 11.72 3.82 -5.27
N ASP A 90 12.74 4.46 -5.81
CA ASP A 90 14.06 4.54 -5.18
C ASP A 90 14.27 5.87 -4.45
N GLU A 91 13.49 6.90 -4.77
CA GLU A 91 13.62 8.26 -4.22
C GLU A 91 12.28 8.85 -3.79
N PHE A 92 12.32 9.64 -2.72
CA PHE A 92 11.21 10.48 -2.28
C PHE A 92 11.72 11.87 -1.95
N LEU A 93 11.14 12.89 -2.58
CA LEU A 93 11.55 14.31 -2.45
C LEU A 93 13.05 14.53 -2.71
N GLY A 94 13.62 13.83 -3.70
CA GLY A 94 15.04 13.93 -4.05
C GLY A 94 15.99 13.26 -3.05
N LYS A 95 15.47 12.49 -2.09
CA LYS A 95 16.27 11.71 -1.15
C LYS A 95 16.13 10.22 -1.46
N PRO A 96 17.24 9.45 -1.40
CA PRO A 96 17.18 8.00 -1.60
C PRO A 96 16.36 7.36 -0.47
N LEU A 97 15.52 6.41 -0.84
CA LEU A 97 14.64 5.69 0.10
C LEU A 97 15.38 4.50 0.73
N VAL A 98 15.92 3.62 -0.09
CA VAL A 98 16.59 2.41 0.38
C VAL A 98 17.86 2.76 1.14
N GLY A 99 18.01 2.22 2.35
CA GLY A 99 19.11 2.52 3.24
C GLY A 99 18.91 3.76 4.14
N SER A 100 17.84 4.52 3.92
CA SER A 100 17.46 5.65 4.78
C SER A 100 16.51 5.22 5.90
N SER A 101 16.51 5.96 7.01
CA SER A 101 15.59 5.72 8.12
C SER A 101 14.20 6.29 7.83
N ILE A 102 13.15 5.56 8.23
CA ILE A 102 11.77 6.06 8.18
C ILE A 102 11.59 7.32 9.01
N TYR A 103 12.31 7.45 10.10
CA TYR A 103 12.23 8.59 11.01
C TYR A 103 12.70 9.89 10.35
N SER A 104 13.71 9.83 9.47
CA SER A 104 14.16 11.00 8.71
C SER A 104 13.10 11.52 7.73
N PHE A 105 12.27 10.63 7.20
CA PHE A 105 11.13 11.02 6.34
C PHE A 105 9.95 11.51 7.16
N LEU A 106 9.68 10.92 8.32
CA LEU A 106 8.64 11.39 9.25
C LEU A 106 8.92 12.84 9.68
N GLU A 107 10.16 13.15 10.06
CA GLU A 107 10.56 14.51 10.42
C GLU A 107 10.31 15.52 9.29
N VAL A 108 10.65 15.14 8.05
CA VAL A 108 10.39 15.99 6.88
C VAL A 108 8.88 16.15 6.64
N THR A 109 8.10 15.09 6.75
CA THR A 109 6.66 15.12 6.50
C THR A 109 5.87 15.80 7.61
N ASP A 110 6.38 15.84 8.83
CA ASP A 110 5.79 16.59 9.94
C ASP A 110 5.83 18.11 9.68
N GLY A 111 6.85 18.59 8.94
CA GLY A 111 6.95 19.98 8.50
C GLY A 111 6.04 20.38 7.33
N PHE A 112 5.30 19.44 6.74
CA PHE A 112 4.45 19.72 5.58
C PHE A 112 3.25 20.60 5.90
N ASP A 113 2.94 21.52 4.99
CA ASP A 113 1.71 22.28 5.02
C ASP A 113 0.48 21.39 4.72
N LYS A 114 -0.73 21.95 4.89
CA LYS A 114 -1.99 21.21 4.65
C LYS A 114 -2.12 20.69 3.22
N LYS A 115 -1.56 21.39 2.23
CA LYS A 115 -1.61 21.02 0.82
C LYS A 115 -0.65 19.88 0.53
N GLU A 116 0.58 19.96 1.03
CA GLU A 116 1.60 18.94 0.91
C GLU A 116 1.17 17.65 1.63
N ARG A 117 0.66 17.74 2.85
CA ARG A 117 0.12 16.58 3.58
C ARG A 117 -0.98 15.87 2.79
N LYS A 118 -1.87 16.62 2.14
CA LYS A 118 -2.89 16.03 1.26
C LYS A 118 -2.29 15.39 0.01
N GLN A 119 -1.25 15.99 -0.55
CA GLN A 119 -0.57 15.47 -1.74
C GLN A 119 0.16 14.17 -1.44
N TYR A 120 0.90 14.11 -0.34
CA TYR A 120 1.75 12.99 0.06
C TYR A 120 1.11 12.07 1.12
N MET A 121 -0.21 12.11 1.29
CA MET A 121 -0.94 11.36 2.31
C MET A 121 -0.65 9.85 2.31
N GLY A 122 -0.47 9.22 1.14
CA GLY A 122 -0.12 7.81 1.04
C GLY A 122 1.25 7.51 1.65
N TRP A 123 2.24 8.36 1.39
CA TRP A 123 3.58 8.24 1.94
C TRP A 123 3.59 8.45 3.46
N ILE A 124 2.96 9.51 3.93
CA ILE A 124 2.86 9.84 5.36
C ILE A 124 2.26 8.66 6.11
N ARG A 125 1.13 8.14 5.64
CA ARG A 125 0.46 6.99 6.27
C ARG A 125 1.30 5.71 6.28
N ALA A 126 2.10 5.46 5.24
CA ALA A 126 2.98 4.31 5.20
C ALA A 126 4.10 4.41 6.26
N PHE A 127 4.73 5.58 6.40
CA PHE A 127 5.74 5.81 7.44
C PHE A 127 5.14 5.80 8.85
N GLU A 128 3.98 6.42 9.07
CA GLU A 128 3.27 6.41 10.35
C GLU A 128 2.85 4.99 10.76
N ALA A 129 2.42 4.15 9.81
CA ALA A 129 2.07 2.76 10.09
C ALA A 129 3.27 1.94 10.58
N LEU A 130 4.46 2.17 10.02
CA LEU A 130 5.70 1.55 10.51
C LEU A 130 6.06 2.04 11.90
N ARG A 131 6.02 3.35 12.14
CA ARG A 131 6.28 3.94 13.47
C ARG A 131 5.36 3.33 14.53
N THR A 132 4.06 3.35 14.30
CA THR A 132 3.09 2.78 15.24
C THR A 132 3.35 1.29 15.51
N ARG A 133 3.78 0.55 14.49
CA ARG A 133 4.12 -0.86 14.66
C ARG A 133 5.35 -1.07 15.54
N PHE A 134 6.37 -0.23 15.40
CA PHE A 134 7.58 -0.30 16.22
C PHE A 134 7.29 0.10 17.66
N GLU A 135 6.55 1.20 17.88
CA GLU A 135 6.09 1.61 19.20
C GLU A 135 5.33 0.49 19.93
N ALA A 136 4.40 -0.18 19.24
CA ALA A 136 3.66 -1.31 19.80
C ALA A 136 4.54 -2.55 20.09
N GLN A 137 5.62 -2.76 19.36
CA GLN A 137 6.58 -3.83 19.63
C GLN A 137 7.45 -3.53 20.85
N GLU A 138 7.88 -2.27 21.02
CA GLU A 138 8.63 -1.82 22.19
C GLU A 138 7.80 -1.95 23.45
N ASP A 139 6.54 -1.45 23.45
CA ASP A 139 5.62 -1.57 24.57
C ASP A 139 5.39 -3.04 24.99
N SER A 140 5.27 -3.94 24.01
CA SER A 140 5.07 -5.36 24.28
C SER A 140 6.31 -6.01 24.89
N ALA A 141 7.50 -5.63 24.45
CA ALA A 141 8.75 -6.15 24.98
C ALA A 141 8.99 -5.66 26.43
N GLU A 142 8.67 -4.40 26.73
CA GLU A 142 8.77 -3.86 28.10
C GLU A 142 7.82 -4.57 29.07
N LEU A 143 6.62 -4.95 28.61
CA LEU A 143 5.65 -5.69 29.44
C LEU A 143 6.13 -7.12 29.74
N GLU A 144 6.68 -7.82 28.74
CA GLU A 144 7.25 -9.15 28.92
C GLU A 144 8.45 -9.15 29.88
N ASP A 145 9.31 -8.13 29.79
CA ASP A 145 10.45 -7.97 30.70
C ASP A 145 9.98 -7.66 32.13
N ALA A 146 8.93 -6.86 32.31
CA ALA A 146 8.36 -6.57 33.62
C ALA A 146 7.71 -7.79 34.29
N GLU A 147 6.98 -8.63 33.54
CA GLU A 147 6.42 -9.88 34.04
C GLU A 147 7.50 -10.89 34.48
N ASN A 148 8.59 -10.99 33.73
CA ASN A 148 9.70 -11.88 34.06
C ASN A 148 10.48 -11.47 35.33
N ILE A 149 10.41 -10.19 35.72
CA ILE A 149 11.07 -9.68 36.96
C ILE A 149 10.21 -9.98 38.19
N GLU A 150 8.88 -10.05 38.07
CA GLU A 150 7.99 -10.36 39.19
C GLU A 150 7.93 -11.87 39.54
N GLU A 151 8.36 -12.77 38.66
CA GLU A 151 8.38 -14.22 38.88
C GLU A 151 9.70 -14.72 39.50
N VAL A 152 10.67 -13.90 39.81
CA VAL A 152 11.94 -14.22 40.49
C VAL A 152 11.93 -13.76 41.92
#